data_883d04ed9e486242bbda0e190d264237
#
_entry.id   883d04ed9e486242bbda0e190d264237
#
_cell.length_a   1.000
_cell.length_b   1.000
_cell.length_c   1.000
_cell.angle_alpha   90.00
_cell.angle_beta   90.00
_cell.angle_gamma   90.00
#
_symmetry.space_group_name_H-M   'P 1'
#
loop_
_entity.id
_entity.type
_entity.pdbx_description
1 polymer ?
#
loop_
_entity_poly.entity_id
_entity_poly.type
_entity_poly.pdbx_seq_one_letter_code
_entity_poly.pdbx_strand_id
1 'polypeptide(L)'
;MKRAFACVKAGADGIMIHSKEKSGMDIKEFCEKFRKEYSNIPIVLVPTTYNQFTEKELNEWGANIIIYANHMLRASYPAMKKMYRKNIRMRKIIRRMIFV
;
A
#
# COMPACT_ATOMS: atom_id res chain seq x y z
N MET A 1 8.42 -3.28 -16.38
CA MET A 1 9.64 -2.46 -16.61
C MET A 1 9.61 -1.68 -17.93
N LYS A 2 9.42 -2.34 -19.05
CA LYS A 2 9.34 -1.65 -20.38
C LYS A 2 8.28 -0.55 -20.43
N ARG A 3 7.14 -0.76 -19.79
CA ARG A 3 6.05 0.22 -19.75
C ARG A 3 6.43 1.49 -19.00
N ALA A 4 7.15 1.35 -17.89
CA ALA A 4 7.59 2.50 -17.11
C ALA A 4 8.59 3.35 -17.89
N PHE A 5 9.56 2.74 -18.54
CA PHE A 5 10.51 3.46 -19.39
C PHE A 5 9.82 4.16 -20.57
N ALA A 6 8.84 3.50 -21.18
CA ALA A 6 8.07 4.10 -22.27
C ALA A 6 7.26 5.31 -21.78
N CYS A 7 6.66 5.24 -20.60
CA CYS A 7 5.93 6.36 -20.00
C CYS A 7 6.84 7.55 -19.72
N VAL A 8 8.03 7.34 -19.20
CA VAL A 8 8.99 8.41 -18.94
C VAL A 8 9.45 9.05 -20.25
N LYS A 9 9.74 8.27 -21.26
CA LYS A 9 10.08 8.79 -22.61
C LYS A 9 8.96 9.64 -23.21
N ALA A 10 7.70 9.28 -22.91
CA ALA A 10 6.53 10.02 -23.35
C ALA A 10 6.24 11.30 -22.55
N GLY A 11 7.03 11.59 -21.50
CA GLY A 11 6.93 12.80 -20.72
C GLY A 11 6.28 12.67 -19.36
N ALA A 12 6.20 11.45 -18.81
CA ALA A 12 5.66 11.26 -17.46
C ALA A 12 6.57 11.93 -16.40
N ASP A 13 5.94 12.63 -15.47
CA ASP A 13 6.65 13.34 -14.41
C ASP A 13 6.99 12.44 -13.21
N GLY A 14 6.31 11.32 -13.07
CA GLY A 14 6.51 10.34 -12.01
C GLY A 14 5.94 9.00 -12.40
N ILE A 15 6.32 7.96 -11.66
CA ILE A 15 5.88 6.58 -11.91
C ILE A 15 5.25 6.01 -10.65
N MET A 16 4.04 5.48 -10.79
CA MET A 16 3.41 4.67 -9.74
C MET A 16 3.40 3.23 -10.20
N ILE A 17 4.00 2.36 -9.41
CA ILE A 17 4.09 0.93 -9.72
C ILE A 17 3.42 0.09 -8.64
N HIS A 18 2.88 -1.04 -9.06
CA HIS A 18 2.23 -1.99 -8.18
C HIS A 18 2.54 -3.41 -8.63
N SER A 19 2.58 -4.34 -7.68
CA SER A 19 2.79 -5.74 -7.98
C SER A 19 1.91 -6.62 -7.09
N LYS A 20 1.52 -7.76 -7.62
CA LYS A 20 0.82 -8.81 -6.89
C LYS A 20 1.79 -9.76 -6.17
N GLU A 21 3.06 -9.65 -6.43
CA GLU A 21 4.11 -10.45 -5.80
C GLU A 21 4.24 -10.10 -4.31
N LYS A 22 4.01 -11.07 -3.44
CA LYS A 22 4.05 -10.88 -1.98
C LYS A 22 5.47 -10.66 -1.45
N SER A 23 6.48 -11.19 -2.13
CA SER A 23 7.87 -11.02 -1.71
C SER A 23 8.39 -9.60 -1.89
N GLY A 24 7.80 -8.81 -2.79
CA GLY A 24 8.24 -7.47 -3.10
C GLY A 24 9.57 -7.39 -3.86
N MET A 25 10.15 -8.52 -4.22
CA MET A 25 11.45 -8.56 -4.88
C MET A 25 11.42 -7.99 -6.30
N ASP A 26 10.32 -8.16 -7.01
CA ASP A 26 10.12 -7.58 -8.34
C ASP A 26 10.09 -6.04 -8.28
N ILE A 27 9.50 -5.48 -7.24
CA ILE A 27 9.48 -4.03 -6.99
C ILE A 27 10.89 -3.53 -6.67
N LYS A 28 11.61 -4.24 -5.81
CA LYS A 28 12.98 -3.90 -5.46
C LYS A 28 13.88 -3.89 -6.70
N GLU A 29 13.81 -4.95 -7.51
CA GLU A 29 14.56 -5.06 -8.76
C GLU A 29 14.22 -3.93 -9.73
N PHE A 30 12.94 -3.62 -9.88
CA PHE A 30 12.49 -2.50 -10.71
C PHE A 30 13.09 -1.19 -10.22
N CYS A 31 12.99 -0.90 -8.93
CA CYS A 31 13.52 0.33 -8.35
C CYS A 31 15.02 0.47 -8.58
N GLU A 32 15.77 -0.59 -8.38
CA GLU A 32 17.22 -0.58 -8.60
C GLU A 32 17.57 -0.27 -10.07
N LYS A 33 16.92 -0.94 -11.01
CA LYS A 33 17.17 -0.75 -12.44
C LYS A 33 16.68 0.63 -12.91
N PHE A 34 15.54 1.06 -12.44
CA PHE A 34 14.96 2.36 -12.82
C PHE A 34 15.84 3.51 -12.33
N ARG A 35 16.35 3.44 -11.10
CA ARG A 35 17.20 4.49 -10.52
C ARG A 35 18.55 4.63 -11.21
N LYS A 36 19.05 3.59 -11.85
CA LYS A 36 20.27 3.68 -12.63
C LYS A 36 20.13 4.61 -13.83
N GLU A 37 18.95 4.65 -14.44
CA GLU A 37 18.69 5.50 -15.60
C GLU A 37 18.02 6.83 -15.24
N TYR A 38 17.11 6.81 -14.28
CA TYR A 38 16.31 7.98 -13.90
C TYR A 38 16.40 8.25 -12.40
N SER A 39 17.36 9.06 -11.99
CA SER A 39 17.54 9.39 -10.58
C SER A 39 16.56 10.45 -10.07
N ASN A 40 15.98 11.26 -10.96
CA ASN A 40 15.15 12.41 -10.59
C ASN A 40 13.64 12.18 -10.72
N ILE A 41 13.22 11.06 -11.27
CA ILE A 41 11.79 10.76 -11.48
C ILE A 41 11.21 10.18 -10.19
N PRO A 42 10.17 10.81 -9.62
CA PRO A 42 9.52 10.26 -8.42
C PRO A 42 8.92 8.87 -8.64
N ILE A 43 9.18 7.97 -7.70
CA ILE A 43 8.57 6.63 -7.67
C ILE A 43 7.56 6.59 -6.53
N VAL A 44 6.33 6.23 -6.87
CA VAL A 44 5.24 6.05 -5.91
C VAL A 44 4.97 4.55 -5.74
N LEU A 45 5.00 4.07 -4.51
CA LEU A 45 4.72 2.68 -4.17
C LEU A 45 3.43 2.55 -3.36
N VAL A 46 2.70 1.46 -3.61
CA VAL A 46 1.49 1.11 -2.86
C VAL A 46 1.69 -0.28 -2.27
N PRO A 47 2.33 -0.42 -1.08
CA PRO A 47 2.75 -1.71 -0.54
C PRO A 47 1.61 -2.48 0.13
N THR A 48 0.53 -2.76 -0.60
CA THR A 48 -0.58 -3.56 -0.08
C THR A 48 -0.30 -5.05 -0.06
N THR A 49 0.39 -5.55 -1.09
CA THR A 49 0.73 -6.97 -1.22
C THR A 49 2.04 -7.32 -0.53
N TYR A 50 2.98 -6.39 -0.52
CA TYR A 50 4.32 -6.54 0.06
C TYR A 50 4.50 -5.63 1.27
N ASN A 51 3.56 -5.71 2.21
CA ASN A 51 3.49 -4.82 3.37
C ASN A 51 4.44 -5.16 4.52
N GLN A 52 5.27 -6.18 4.37
CA GLN A 52 6.26 -6.56 5.38
C GLN A 52 7.45 -5.60 5.44
N PHE A 53 7.59 -4.70 4.49
CA PHE A 53 8.70 -3.75 4.44
C PHE A 53 8.34 -2.43 5.13
N THR A 54 9.33 -1.84 5.80
CA THR A 54 9.18 -0.53 6.44
C THR A 54 9.33 0.60 5.42
N GLU A 55 8.87 1.80 5.77
CA GLU A 55 9.05 2.98 4.92
C GLU A 55 10.53 3.25 4.64
N LYS A 56 11.38 3.04 5.64
CA LYS A 56 12.82 3.22 5.50
C LYS A 56 13.40 2.28 4.45
N GLU A 57 13.00 1.01 4.48
CA GLU A 57 13.45 0.01 3.49
C GLU A 57 12.99 0.38 2.08
N LEU A 58 11.73 0.79 1.92
CA LEU A 58 11.19 1.22 0.63
C LEU A 58 11.88 2.49 0.13
N ASN A 59 12.21 3.41 1.02
CA ASN A 59 12.97 4.60 0.66
C ASN A 59 14.38 4.26 0.19
N GLU A 60 15.03 3.28 0.80
CA GLU A 60 16.34 2.79 0.38
C GLU A 60 16.30 2.20 -1.03
N TRP A 61 15.18 1.61 -1.42
CA TRP A 61 14.97 1.13 -2.80
C TRP A 61 14.83 2.27 -3.81
N GLY A 62 14.58 3.48 -3.35
CA GLY A 62 14.41 4.65 -4.19
C GLY A 62 12.99 5.20 -4.27
N ALA A 63 12.08 4.71 -3.42
CA ALA A 63 10.72 5.24 -3.37
C ALA A 63 10.70 6.65 -2.79
N ASN A 64 9.89 7.52 -3.39
CA ASN A 64 9.71 8.89 -2.93
C ASN A 64 8.40 9.08 -2.20
N ILE A 65 7.34 8.38 -2.64
CA ILE A 65 6.00 8.48 -2.08
C ILE A 65 5.48 7.05 -1.81
N ILE A 66 4.94 6.86 -0.62
CA ILE A 66 4.35 5.59 -0.21
C ILE A 66 2.88 5.82 0.13
N ILE A 67 1.98 5.09 -0.54
CA ILE A 67 0.54 5.22 -0.35
C ILE A 67 0.03 4.05 0.49
N TYR A 68 -0.58 4.36 1.62
CA TYR A 68 -1.25 3.39 2.47
C TYR A 68 -2.72 3.24 2.04
N ALA A 69 -2.94 2.50 0.95
CA ALA A 69 -4.25 2.44 0.31
C ALA A 69 -5.33 1.82 1.19
N ASN A 70 -5.09 0.66 1.77
CA ASN A 70 -6.11 -0.07 2.55
C ASN A 70 -5.62 -0.50 3.94
N HIS A 71 -4.50 0.03 4.39
CA HIS A 71 -3.89 -0.41 5.66
C HIS A 71 -4.79 -0.14 6.86
N MET A 72 -5.34 1.06 6.95
CA MET A 72 -6.24 1.45 8.04
C MET A 72 -7.53 0.64 8.02
N LEU A 73 -8.11 0.46 6.83
CA LEU A 73 -9.32 -0.35 6.67
C LEU A 73 -9.07 -1.82 7.05
N ARG A 74 -7.96 -2.38 6.60
CA ARG A 74 -7.60 -3.78 6.91
C ARG A 74 -7.31 -3.99 8.38
N ALA A 75 -6.80 -2.98 9.07
CA ALA A 75 -6.58 -3.04 10.52
C ALA A 75 -7.86 -2.82 11.31
N SER A 76 -8.69 -1.84 10.90
CA SER A 76 -9.89 -1.44 11.65
C SER A 76 -11.08 -2.36 11.44
N TYR A 77 -11.31 -2.86 10.22
CA TYR A 77 -12.49 -3.68 9.91
C TYR A 77 -12.57 -4.95 10.76
N PRO A 78 -11.53 -5.80 10.85
CA PRO A 78 -11.59 -6.98 11.71
C PRO A 78 -11.80 -6.64 13.19
N ALA A 79 -11.19 -5.55 13.67
CA ALA A 79 -11.35 -5.11 15.05
C ALA A 79 -12.79 -4.65 15.32
N MET A 80 -13.37 -3.86 14.43
CA MET A 80 -14.77 -3.43 14.52
C MET A 80 -15.73 -4.62 14.44
N LYS A 81 -15.49 -5.56 13.54
CA LYS A 81 -16.30 -6.77 13.38
C LYS A 81 -16.28 -7.61 14.65
N LYS A 82 -15.12 -7.77 15.27
CA LYS A 82 -14.96 -8.51 16.54
C LYS A 82 -15.76 -7.83 17.64
N MET A 83 -15.70 -6.53 17.75
CA MET A 83 -16.44 -5.73 18.73
C MET A 83 -17.95 -5.85 18.50
N TYR A 84 -18.39 -5.73 17.26
CA TYR A 84 -19.79 -5.88 16.88
C TYR A 84 -20.34 -7.26 17.27
N ARG A 85 -19.62 -8.35 16.98
CA ARG A 85 -20.01 -9.71 17.36
C ARG A 85 -20.11 -9.87 18.87
N LYS A 86 -19.17 -9.30 19.61
CA LYS A 86 -19.20 -9.31 21.07
C LYS A 86 -20.45 -8.59 21.59
N ASN A 87 -20.77 -7.43 21.04
CA ASN A 87 -21.94 -6.66 21.43
C ASN A 87 -23.26 -7.36 21.08
N ILE A 88 -23.33 -8.09 19.97
CA ILE A 88 -24.49 -8.90 19.62
C ILE A 88 -24.75 -9.97 20.69
N ARG A 89 -23.71 -10.61 21.21
CA ARG A 89 -23.85 -11.59 22.30
C ARG A 89 -24.41 -10.96 23.57
N MET A 90 -24.12 -9.68 23.79
CA MET A 90 -24.61 -8.94 24.96
C MET A 90 -26.00 -8.32 24.75
N ARG A 91 -26.60 -8.46 23.61
CA ARG A 91 -27.94 -8.01 23.14
C ARG A 91 -28.51 -6.74 23.75
N LYS A 92 -28.45 -6.57 25.06
CA LYS A 92 -28.99 -5.42 25.78
C LYS A 92 -28.40 -4.08 25.32
N ILE A 93 -27.11 -4.05 25.03
CA ILE A 93 -26.42 -2.84 24.60
C ILE A 93 -26.84 -2.46 23.19
N ILE A 94 -26.93 -3.44 22.28
CA ILE A 94 -27.31 -3.19 20.88
C ILE A 94 -28.74 -2.71 20.77
N ARG A 95 -29.67 -3.32 21.49
CA ARG A 95 -31.09 -2.88 21.49
C ARG A 95 -31.22 -1.42 21.93
N ARG A 96 -30.50 -1.02 22.96
CA ARG A 96 -30.52 0.38 23.42
C ARG A 96 -29.90 1.32 22.41
N MET A 97 -28.89 0.91 21.67
CA MET A 97 -28.25 1.75 20.65
C MET A 97 -29.13 1.91 19.40
N ILE A 98 -29.91 0.90 19.04
CA ILE A 98 -30.78 0.94 17.86
C ILE A 98 -31.99 1.87 18.06
N PHE A 99 -32.49 1.99 19.29
CA PHE A 99 -33.71 2.73 19.59
C PHE A 99 -33.47 4.11 20.22
N VAL A 100 -32.24 4.55 20.19
CA VAL A 100 -31.87 5.93 20.54
C VAL A 100 -31.79 6.76 19.26
#